data_07fb371591a2adda0a957fab279e5c02
#
_entry.id   07fb371591a2adda0a957fab279e5c02
#
_cell.length_a   1.000
_cell.length_b   1.000
_cell.length_c   1.000
_cell.angle_alpha   90.00
_cell.angle_beta   90.00
_cell.angle_gamma   90.00
#
_symmetry.space_group_name_H-M   'P 1'
#
loop_
_entity.id
_entity.type
_entity.pdbx_description
1 polymer ?
#
loop_
_entity_poly.entity_id
_entity_poly.type
_entity_poly.pdbx_seq_one_letter_code
_entity_poly.pdbx_strand_id
1 'polypeptide(L)'
;MTKLRGNPWAVLAVLSLGFFMTLLDLTIVNIAIPNMLDRLHASLDDVLWVLNAYALVLAVLVITCGRLGDLFGQRTMFVAGIAVFTIASAACGFAPNPDALIAFRAVQGLGAAMLMPQTLAMITVIFPAERRGAAFGVWGAVAGAATIAGPTLGGLLVTAFDWRWIFFVNLPIGIGVFIASFLLIPGIKTGRRPKLDIPGVILASAALTAICYGLVEGQQYDWGTITGFISIPLIFVVGVVLLALFLFDQRRRQGGEPLIPYALFRSRNFSVMNWVACTLSIGMLGIFLPFTIYLQSALGFSALKAGLALMPMSLVMIVEAPIIGRLTDKIGGKYILMTGLTLFAVGMGSLVLFAGPHSTWYDFLPSLLIAGLGGGATFTPLTTTAMREVPPMLAGAASGVMNTTRQVGSVIGSAAVGALLENRMSVTLTAQASKQAVALPPSFRAPFVTAFRQAATNLTGGAPAPHLPPGTPHSLAAELARLGALTFTDGYVPAMRETMILPIGVVVVAAASCFALKQARRRPTDLAAPPVPAQTGSEGQTPVPGR
;
A
#
# COMPACT_ATOMS: atom_id res chain seq x y z
N MET A 1 -11.23 -34.19 -2.53
CA MET A 1 -10.69 -33.03 -3.27
C MET A 1 -11.69 -32.46 -4.29
N THR A 2 -12.54 -33.22 -4.92
CA THR A 2 -13.54 -32.73 -5.90
C THR A 2 -14.57 -31.73 -5.37
N LYS A 3 -14.93 -31.74 -4.09
CA LYS A 3 -15.89 -30.80 -3.47
C LYS A 3 -15.31 -29.40 -3.21
N LEU A 4 -13.99 -29.20 -3.24
CA LEU A 4 -13.34 -27.90 -2.97
C LEU A 4 -13.02 -27.14 -4.27
N ARG A 5 -12.91 -27.82 -5.40
CA ARG A 5 -12.62 -27.18 -6.68
C ARG A 5 -13.78 -26.28 -7.11
N GLY A 6 -13.51 -24.99 -7.28
CA GLY A 6 -14.53 -24.00 -7.61
C GLY A 6 -15.38 -23.51 -6.43
N ASN A 7 -15.12 -23.95 -5.19
CA ASN A 7 -15.75 -23.36 -4.01
C ASN A 7 -15.29 -21.90 -3.86
N PRO A 8 -16.20 -20.91 -3.91
CA PRO A 8 -15.83 -19.49 -3.87
C PRO A 8 -14.97 -19.10 -2.66
N TRP A 9 -15.25 -19.69 -1.48
CA TRP A 9 -14.51 -19.38 -0.26
C TRP A 9 -13.12 -20.01 -0.23
N ALA A 10 -12.97 -21.21 -0.79
CA ALA A 10 -11.65 -21.84 -0.94
C ALA A 10 -10.77 -21.06 -1.93
N VAL A 11 -11.36 -20.60 -3.03
CA VAL A 11 -10.67 -19.72 -3.99
C VAL A 11 -10.29 -18.40 -3.33
N LEU A 12 -11.20 -17.77 -2.57
CA LEU A 12 -10.92 -16.55 -1.83
C LEU A 12 -9.75 -16.71 -0.86
N ALA A 13 -9.67 -17.83 -0.14
CA ALA A 13 -8.56 -18.11 0.77
C ALA A 13 -7.21 -18.13 0.03
N VAL A 14 -7.15 -18.79 -1.14
CA VAL A 14 -5.93 -18.82 -1.97
C VAL A 14 -5.55 -17.43 -2.48
N LEU A 15 -6.54 -16.67 -2.99
CA LEU A 15 -6.33 -15.31 -3.47
C LEU A 15 -5.86 -14.38 -2.35
N SER A 16 -6.47 -14.48 -1.18
CA SER A 16 -6.14 -13.68 -0.01
C SER A 16 -4.74 -14.01 0.52
N LEU A 17 -4.31 -15.27 0.47
CA LEU A 17 -2.97 -15.66 0.89
C LEU A 17 -1.89 -15.15 -0.08
N GLY A 18 -2.15 -15.17 -1.41
CA GLY A 18 -1.29 -14.53 -2.38
C GLY A 18 -1.19 -13.01 -2.18
N PHE A 19 -2.30 -12.36 -1.87
CA PHE A 19 -2.33 -10.93 -1.55
C PHE A 19 -1.61 -10.62 -0.23
N PHE A 20 -1.81 -11.44 0.81
CA PHE A 20 -1.08 -11.34 2.07
C PHE A 20 0.43 -11.34 1.85
N MET A 21 0.93 -12.25 1.03
CA MET A 21 2.36 -12.38 0.73
C MET A 21 2.93 -11.09 0.10
N THR A 22 2.20 -10.46 -0.83
CA THR A 22 2.64 -9.20 -1.45
C THR A 22 2.65 -8.02 -0.48
N LEU A 23 1.69 -7.96 0.46
CA LEU A 23 1.64 -6.91 1.48
C LEU A 23 2.63 -7.14 2.60
N LEU A 24 2.82 -8.40 3.01
CA LEU A 24 3.85 -8.78 3.98
C LEU A 24 5.23 -8.33 3.49
N ASP A 25 5.55 -8.60 2.22
CA ASP A 25 6.81 -8.24 1.61
C ASP A 25 7.07 -6.72 1.63
N LEU A 26 6.05 -5.89 1.39
CA LEU A 26 6.15 -4.43 1.48
C LEU A 26 6.52 -3.93 2.88
N THR A 27 6.11 -4.64 3.93
CA THR A 27 6.26 -4.19 5.32
C THR A 27 7.46 -4.81 6.02
N ILE A 28 7.76 -6.07 5.71
CA ILE A 28 8.81 -6.87 6.38
C ILE A 28 10.22 -6.35 6.06
N VAL A 29 10.43 -5.85 4.84
CA VAL A 29 11.75 -5.37 4.36
C VAL A 29 12.22 -4.15 5.14
N ASN A 30 11.31 -3.27 5.58
CA ASN A 30 11.66 -2.09 6.37
C ASN A 30 12.39 -2.42 7.68
N ILE A 31 12.08 -3.58 8.28
CA ILE A 31 12.70 -4.02 9.54
C ILE A 31 14.15 -4.50 9.32
N ALA A 32 14.44 -4.95 8.11
CA ALA A 32 15.76 -5.48 7.77
C ALA A 32 16.78 -4.40 7.36
N ILE A 33 16.37 -3.14 7.21
CA ILE A 33 17.24 -2.03 6.75
C ILE A 33 18.56 -1.98 7.52
N PRO A 34 18.58 -1.90 8.87
CA PRO A 34 19.87 -1.83 9.59
C PRO A 34 20.77 -3.04 9.37
N ASN A 35 20.17 -4.24 9.29
CA ASN A 35 20.91 -5.47 9.06
C ASN A 35 21.46 -5.57 7.63
N MET A 36 20.73 -5.02 6.62
CA MET A 36 21.21 -4.94 5.24
C MET A 36 22.41 -3.98 5.12
N LEU A 37 22.33 -2.79 5.74
CA LEU A 37 23.42 -1.82 5.76
C LEU A 37 24.71 -2.46 6.32
N ASP A 38 24.60 -3.19 7.43
CA ASP A 38 25.72 -3.79 8.12
C ASP A 38 26.29 -5.04 7.38
N ARG A 39 25.41 -5.98 7.01
CA ARG A 39 25.81 -7.29 6.49
C ARG A 39 26.09 -7.32 4.98
N LEU A 40 25.43 -6.46 4.21
CA LEU A 40 25.61 -6.38 2.75
C LEU A 40 26.60 -5.28 2.36
N HIS A 41 27.10 -4.50 3.35
CA HIS A 41 27.94 -3.31 3.16
C HIS A 41 27.29 -2.32 2.14
N ALA A 42 25.97 -2.26 2.14
CA ALA A 42 25.18 -1.42 1.27
C ALA A 42 25.18 0.03 1.78
N SER A 43 25.14 0.99 0.88
CA SER A 43 24.83 2.37 1.24
C SER A 43 23.35 2.52 1.63
N LEU A 44 23.01 3.59 2.31
CA LEU A 44 21.59 3.90 2.61
C LEU A 44 20.77 4.00 1.32
N ASP A 45 21.34 4.59 0.29
CA ASP A 45 20.75 4.76 -1.01
C ASP A 45 20.42 3.42 -1.68
N ASP A 46 21.35 2.47 -1.66
CA ASP A 46 21.11 1.12 -2.16
C ASP A 46 19.94 0.45 -1.46
N VAL A 47 19.86 0.59 -0.13
CA VAL A 47 18.76 -0.01 0.65
C VAL A 47 17.43 0.67 0.38
N LEU A 48 17.40 1.98 0.18
CA LEU A 48 16.21 2.68 -0.28
C LEU A 48 15.77 2.21 -1.67
N TRP A 49 16.73 1.96 -2.58
CA TRP A 49 16.42 1.37 -3.88
C TRP A 49 15.92 -0.07 -3.79
N VAL A 50 16.34 -0.87 -2.82
CA VAL A 50 15.74 -2.21 -2.58
C VAL A 50 14.24 -2.10 -2.28
N LEU A 51 13.79 -1.07 -1.57
CA LEU A 51 12.38 -0.81 -1.32
C LEU A 51 11.67 -0.24 -2.55
N ASN A 52 12.28 0.78 -3.15
CA ASN A 52 11.69 1.59 -4.21
C ASN A 52 11.56 0.82 -5.53
N ALA A 53 12.51 -0.04 -5.88
CA ALA A 53 12.45 -0.83 -7.12
C ALA A 53 11.21 -1.74 -7.16
N TYR A 54 10.88 -2.39 -6.06
CA TYR A 54 9.67 -3.20 -5.95
C TYR A 54 8.40 -2.34 -6.09
N ALA A 55 8.31 -1.25 -5.32
CA ALA A 55 7.14 -0.39 -5.29
C ALA A 55 6.92 0.31 -6.66
N LEU A 56 8.00 0.77 -7.31
CA LEU A 56 7.97 1.42 -8.61
C LEU A 56 7.46 0.46 -9.69
N VAL A 57 8.05 -0.73 -9.80
CA VAL A 57 7.63 -1.72 -10.81
C VAL A 57 6.18 -2.16 -10.57
N LEU A 58 5.80 -2.37 -9.31
CA LEU A 58 4.41 -2.66 -8.95
C LEU A 58 3.47 -1.53 -9.41
N ALA A 59 3.76 -0.27 -9.07
CA ALA A 59 2.91 0.87 -9.41
C ALA A 59 2.75 1.05 -10.92
N VAL A 60 3.83 0.89 -11.67
CA VAL A 60 3.89 1.08 -13.12
C VAL A 60 3.14 -0.02 -13.88
N LEU A 61 3.30 -1.29 -13.46
CA LEU A 61 2.81 -2.43 -14.22
C LEU A 61 1.45 -2.97 -13.79
N VAL A 62 0.91 -2.54 -12.63
CA VAL A 62 -0.33 -3.11 -12.09
C VAL A 62 -1.53 -2.91 -13.02
N ILE A 63 -1.65 -1.77 -13.74
CA ILE A 63 -2.73 -1.54 -14.70
C ILE A 63 -2.59 -2.43 -15.94
N THR A 64 -1.36 -2.55 -16.44
CA THR A 64 -1.04 -3.42 -17.58
C THR A 64 -1.33 -4.88 -17.24
N CYS A 65 -0.89 -5.35 -16.07
CA CYS A 65 -1.13 -6.70 -15.60
C CYS A 65 -2.63 -6.98 -15.36
N GLY A 66 -3.41 -5.97 -14.95
CA GLY A 66 -4.86 -6.06 -14.89
C GLY A 66 -5.46 -6.39 -16.27
N ARG A 67 -5.01 -5.69 -17.32
CA ARG A 67 -5.46 -5.92 -18.69
C ARG A 67 -4.95 -7.25 -19.26
N LEU A 68 -3.71 -7.63 -18.94
CA LEU A 68 -3.17 -8.95 -19.30
C LEU A 68 -4.01 -10.08 -18.68
N GLY A 69 -4.57 -9.88 -17.49
CA GLY A 69 -5.50 -10.82 -16.88
C GLY A 69 -6.80 -11.00 -17.65
N ASP A 70 -7.33 -9.94 -18.25
CA ASP A 70 -8.50 -10.02 -19.12
C ASP A 70 -8.18 -10.75 -20.44
N LEU A 71 -6.93 -10.65 -20.92
CA LEU A 71 -6.44 -11.28 -22.15
C LEU A 71 -6.13 -12.76 -22.00
N PHE A 72 -5.24 -13.08 -21.07
CA PHE A 72 -4.66 -14.42 -20.88
C PHE A 72 -5.41 -15.26 -19.87
N GLY A 73 -6.40 -14.65 -19.18
CA GLY A 73 -7.17 -15.24 -18.09
C GLY A 73 -6.57 -14.92 -16.73
N GLN A 74 -7.44 -14.50 -15.82
CA GLN A 74 -7.08 -14.05 -14.47
C GLN A 74 -6.35 -15.14 -13.66
N ARG A 75 -6.77 -16.41 -13.80
CA ARG A 75 -6.09 -17.56 -13.17
C ARG A 75 -4.65 -17.70 -13.67
N THR A 76 -4.44 -17.64 -14.98
CA THR A 76 -3.10 -17.80 -15.59
C THR A 76 -2.16 -16.71 -15.09
N MET A 77 -2.64 -15.45 -15.11
CA MET A 77 -1.85 -14.31 -14.62
C MET A 77 -1.55 -14.41 -13.12
N PHE A 78 -2.52 -14.84 -12.32
CA PHE A 78 -2.32 -15.05 -10.89
C PHE A 78 -1.27 -16.12 -10.62
N VAL A 79 -1.37 -17.29 -11.27
CA VAL A 79 -0.43 -18.41 -11.10
C VAL A 79 0.98 -18.02 -11.57
N ALA A 80 1.10 -17.35 -12.73
CA ALA A 80 2.37 -16.85 -13.24
C ALA A 80 2.97 -15.81 -12.28
N GLY A 81 2.14 -14.90 -11.74
CA GLY A 81 2.56 -13.90 -10.75
C GLY A 81 3.10 -14.50 -9.47
N ILE A 82 2.44 -15.54 -8.92
CA ILE A 82 2.94 -16.30 -7.76
C ILE A 82 4.29 -16.93 -8.07
N ALA A 83 4.44 -17.57 -9.23
CA ALA A 83 5.70 -18.18 -9.63
C ALA A 83 6.83 -17.15 -9.72
N VAL A 84 6.60 -16.04 -10.46
CA VAL A 84 7.58 -14.96 -10.61
C VAL A 84 7.95 -14.37 -9.24
N PHE A 85 6.96 -14.05 -8.42
CA PHE A 85 7.17 -13.48 -7.09
C PHE A 85 7.99 -14.42 -6.19
N THR A 86 7.64 -15.70 -6.15
CA THR A 86 8.30 -16.69 -5.27
C THR A 86 9.75 -16.96 -5.72
N ILE A 87 9.98 -17.09 -7.03
CA ILE A 87 11.32 -17.27 -7.59
C ILE A 87 12.17 -16.02 -7.35
N ALA A 88 11.63 -14.82 -7.61
CA ALA A 88 12.34 -13.57 -7.35
C ALA A 88 12.63 -13.37 -5.86
N SER A 89 11.70 -13.75 -4.96
CA SER A 89 11.94 -13.72 -3.52
C SER A 89 13.08 -14.65 -3.11
N ALA A 90 13.14 -15.86 -3.67
CA ALA A 90 14.29 -16.74 -3.47
C ALA A 90 15.60 -16.09 -3.93
N ALA A 91 15.59 -15.49 -5.14
CA ALA A 91 16.74 -14.79 -5.68
C ALA A 91 17.19 -13.61 -4.79
N CYS A 92 16.25 -12.84 -4.23
CA CYS A 92 16.54 -11.78 -3.25
C CYS A 92 17.28 -12.35 -2.01
N GLY A 93 16.84 -13.49 -1.48
CA GLY A 93 17.50 -14.15 -0.35
C GLY A 93 18.92 -14.65 -0.65
N PHE A 94 19.22 -14.94 -1.93
CA PHE A 94 20.56 -15.34 -2.38
C PHE A 94 21.37 -14.19 -2.99
N ALA A 95 20.90 -12.94 -2.93
CA ALA A 95 21.60 -11.81 -3.54
C ALA A 95 23.01 -11.63 -2.97
N PRO A 96 24.05 -11.55 -3.83
CA PRO A 96 25.44 -11.42 -3.40
C PRO A 96 25.83 -9.96 -3.10
N ASN A 97 25.13 -8.99 -3.67
CA ASN A 97 25.42 -7.56 -3.55
C ASN A 97 24.12 -6.73 -3.67
N PRO A 98 24.14 -5.41 -3.33
CA PRO A 98 22.99 -4.54 -3.41
C PRO A 98 22.36 -4.46 -4.80
N ASP A 99 23.16 -4.33 -5.86
CA ASP A 99 22.65 -4.19 -7.24
C ASP A 99 21.82 -5.40 -7.67
N ALA A 100 22.32 -6.62 -7.37
CA ALA A 100 21.59 -7.85 -7.64
C ALA A 100 20.28 -7.90 -6.85
N LEU A 101 20.30 -7.47 -5.58
CA LEU A 101 19.11 -7.41 -4.74
C LEU A 101 18.08 -6.43 -5.31
N ILE A 102 18.49 -5.25 -5.73
CA ILE A 102 17.63 -4.23 -6.38
C ILE A 102 16.99 -4.81 -7.65
N ALA A 103 17.80 -5.46 -8.51
CA ALA A 103 17.30 -6.08 -9.73
C ALA A 103 16.26 -7.18 -9.45
N PHE A 104 16.53 -8.05 -8.48
CA PHE A 104 15.60 -9.10 -8.07
C PHE A 104 14.32 -8.53 -7.43
N ARG A 105 14.43 -7.42 -6.68
CA ARG A 105 13.28 -6.68 -6.16
C ARG A 105 12.39 -6.12 -7.27
N ALA A 106 12.99 -5.61 -8.35
CA ALA A 106 12.21 -5.18 -9.52
C ALA A 106 11.42 -6.35 -10.16
N VAL A 107 12.05 -7.53 -10.29
CA VAL A 107 11.37 -8.74 -10.79
C VAL A 107 10.28 -9.22 -9.82
N GLN A 108 10.52 -9.12 -8.51
CA GLN A 108 9.53 -9.45 -7.48
C GLN A 108 8.33 -8.49 -7.55
N GLY A 109 8.57 -7.19 -7.80
CA GLY A 109 7.55 -6.17 -8.05
C GLY A 109 6.68 -6.49 -9.28
N LEU A 110 7.26 -7.03 -10.35
CA LEU A 110 6.50 -7.54 -11.50
C LEU A 110 5.58 -8.69 -11.08
N GLY A 111 6.06 -9.66 -10.30
CA GLY A 111 5.24 -10.74 -9.76
C GLY A 111 4.04 -10.21 -8.97
N ALA A 112 4.27 -9.23 -8.08
CA ALA A 112 3.22 -8.58 -7.32
C ALA A 112 2.21 -7.82 -8.20
N ALA A 113 2.69 -7.12 -9.25
CA ALA A 113 1.83 -6.45 -10.23
C ALA A 113 0.93 -7.42 -11.00
N MET A 114 1.41 -8.64 -11.26
CA MET A 114 0.62 -9.70 -11.87
C MET A 114 -0.44 -10.27 -10.91
N LEU A 115 -0.19 -10.28 -9.61
CA LEU A 115 -1.08 -10.86 -8.58
C LEU A 115 -2.22 -9.93 -8.17
N MET A 116 -1.90 -8.70 -7.80
CA MET A 116 -2.82 -7.78 -7.13
C MET A 116 -4.13 -7.53 -7.91
N PRO A 117 -4.12 -7.17 -9.20
CA PRO A 117 -5.36 -6.90 -9.90
C PRO A 117 -6.21 -8.16 -10.09
N GLN A 118 -5.59 -9.34 -10.17
CA GLN A 118 -6.31 -10.59 -10.37
C GLN A 118 -7.12 -11.00 -9.14
N THR A 119 -6.66 -10.66 -7.94
CA THR A 119 -7.38 -10.96 -6.69
C THR A 119 -8.74 -10.26 -6.67
N LEU A 120 -8.77 -8.94 -6.92
CA LEU A 120 -10.02 -8.17 -6.96
C LEU A 120 -10.92 -8.60 -8.13
N ALA A 121 -10.32 -8.82 -9.31
CA ALA A 121 -11.04 -9.23 -10.50
C ALA A 121 -11.72 -10.59 -10.30
N MET A 122 -11.01 -11.59 -9.77
CA MET A 122 -11.58 -12.93 -9.52
C MET A 122 -12.67 -12.91 -8.44
N ILE A 123 -12.51 -12.13 -7.36
CA ILE A 123 -13.56 -11.97 -6.35
C ILE A 123 -14.83 -11.43 -7.02
N THR A 124 -14.69 -10.43 -7.90
CA THR A 124 -15.82 -9.83 -8.61
C THR A 124 -16.52 -10.80 -9.56
N VAL A 125 -15.79 -11.73 -10.16
CA VAL A 125 -16.34 -12.74 -11.09
C VAL A 125 -16.96 -13.93 -10.35
N ILE A 126 -16.32 -14.41 -9.27
CA ILE A 126 -16.71 -15.63 -8.56
C ILE A 126 -17.86 -15.39 -7.58
N PHE A 127 -17.91 -14.22 -6.95
CA PHE A 127 -18.95 -13.92 -5.98
C PHE A 127 -20.09 -13.10 -6.62
N PRO A 128 -21.36 -13.48 -6.37
CA PRO A 128 -22.52 -12.68 -6.76
C PRO A 128 -22.49 -11.33 -6.02
N ALA A 129 -23.11 -10.31 -6.61
CA ALA A 129 -23.06 -8.93 -6.12
C ALA A 129 -23.45 -8.78 -4.64
N GLU A 130 -24.38 -9.62 -4.17
CA GLU A 130 -24.93 -9.64 -2.80
C GLU A 130 -23.95 -10.16 -1.74
N ARG A 131 -22.92 -10.89 -2.17
CA ARG A 131 -21.91 -11.51 -1.27
C ARG A 131 -20.51 -10.95 -1.47
N ARG A 132 -20.33 -10.00 -2.38
CA ARG A 132 -19.01 -9.37 -2.64
C ARG A 132 -18.48 -8.61 -1.43
N GLY A 133 -19.35 -7.96 -0.67
CA GLY A 133 -18.95 -7.24 0.55
C GLY A 133 -18.36 -8.19 1.60
N ALA A 134 -18.98 -9.35 1.82
CA ALA A 134 -18.43 -10.35 2.72
C ALA A 134 -17.06 -10.87 2.23
N ALA A 135 -16.90 -11.11 0.92
CA ALA A 135 -15.64 -11.56 0.34
C ALA A 135 -14.55 -10.48 0.44
N PHE A 136 -14.84 -9.23 0.10
CA PHE A 136 -13.93 -8.10 0.26
C PHE A 136 -13.64 -7.79 1.73
N GLY A 137 -14.57 -8.09 2.65
CA GLY A 137 -14.34 -8.02 4.08
C GLY A 137 -13.24 -8.97 4.56
N VAL A 138 -13.29 -10.24 4.11
CA VAL A 138 -12.22 -11.22 4.40
C VAL A 138 -10.91 -10.77 3.76
N TRP A 139 -10.93 -10.31 2.52
CA TRP A 139 -9.75 -9.79 1.82
C TRP A 139 -9.15 -8.57 2.54
N GLY A 140 -9.98 -7.66 3.05
CA GLY A 140 -9.56 -6.49 3.85
C GLY A 140 -8.95 -6.87 5.21
N ALA A 141 -9.52 -7.90 5.88
CA ALA A 141 -8.97 -8.43 7.12
C ALA A 141 -7.54 -8.98 6.93
N VAL A 142 -7.29 -9.61 5.78
CA VAL A 142 -5.96 -10.12 5.42
C VAL A 142 -4.96 -8.98 5.21
N ALA A 143 -5.38 -7.85 4.66
CA ALA A 143 -4.54 -6.65 4.57
C ALA A 143 -4.13 -6.13 5.96
N GLY A 144 -5.08 -6.08 6.89
CA GLY A 144 -4.79 -5.74 8.30
C GLY A 144 -3.81 -6.71 8.96
N ALA A 145 -3.99 -8.02 8.72
CA ALA A 145 -3.07 -9.05 9.23
C ALA A 145 -1.65 -8.91 8.69
N ALA A 146 -1.49 -8.58 7.41
CA ALA A 146 -0.17 -8.37 6.79
C ALA A 146 0.57 -7.18 7.42
N THR A 147 -0.14 -6.13 7.79
CA THR A 147 0.44 -4.93 8.42
C THR A 147 1.09 -5.26 9.78
N ILE A 148 0.50 -6.17 10.56
CA ILE A 148 1.07 -6.64 11.83
C ILE A 148 2.19 -7.65 11.59
N ALA A 149 1.95 -8.58 10.66
CA ALA A 149 2.86 -9.70 10.42
C ALA A 149 4.23 -9.23 9.95
N GLY A 150 4.31 -8.14 9.16
CA GLY A 150 5.57 -7.59 8.66
C GLY A 150 6.57 -7.26 9.78
N PRO A 151 6.28 -6.30 10.66
CA PRO A 151 7.17 -5.94 11.75
C PRO A 151 7.45 -7.10 12.72
N THR A 152 6.45 -7.92 13.05
CA THR A 152 6.60 -9.01 14.03
C THR A 152 7.43 -10.17 13.49
N LEU A 153 7.09 -10.69 12.31
CA LEU A 153 7.86 -11.77 11.67
C LEU A 153 9.23 -11.26 11.20
N GLY A 154 9.29 -10.04 10.65
CA GLY A 154 10.55 -9.43 10.23
C GLY A 154 11.52 -9.26 11.38
N GLY A 155 11.06 -8.70 12.50
CA GLY A 155 11.86 -8.56 13.71
C GLY A 155 12.36 -9.91 14.25
N LEU A 156 11.49 -10.92 14.28
CA LEU A 156 11.86 -12.27 14.70
C LEU A 156 12.91 -12.89 13.77
N LEU A 157 12.68 -12.85 12.46
CA LEU A 157 13.55 -13.49 11.47
C LEU A 157 14.92 -12.81 11.39
N VAL A 158 14.97 -11.48 11.41
CA VAL A 158 16.22 -10.72 11.37
C VAL A 158 17.02 -10.91 12.64
N THR A 159 16.37 -11.02 13.80
CA THR A 159 17.04 -11.23 15.09
C THR A 159 17.53 -12.66 15.26
N ALA A 160 16.73 -13.66 14.83
CA ALA A 160 17.07 -15.08 15.01
C ALA A 160 18.05 -15.60 13.95
N PHE A 161 18.07 -15.01 12.77
CA PHE A 161 18.88 -15.47 11.64
C PHE A 161 19.62 -14.28 10.99
N ASP A 162 19.15 -13.80 9.83
CA ASP A 162 19.64 -12.59 9.15
C ASP A 162 18.56 -11.98 8.23
N TRP A 163 18.87 -10.88 7.55
CA TRP A 163 17.94 -10.18 6.66
C TRP A 163 17.43 -11.06 5.50
N ARG A 164 18.17 -12.06 5.04
CA ARG A 164 17.79 -12.94 3.92
C ARG A 164 16.52 -13.72 4.19
N TRP A 165 16.27 -14.04 5.46
CA TRP A 165 15.11 -14.84 5.87
C TRP A 165 13.77 -14.12 5.68
N ILE A 166 13.77 -12.77 5.59
CA ILE A 166 12.56 -12.03 5.25
C ILE A 166 12.05 -12.36 3.85
N PHE A 167 12.95 -12.77 2.94
CA PHE A 167 12.60 -13.23 1.60
C PHE A 167 12.28 -14.72 1.57
N PHE A 168 13.03 -15.53 2.30
CA PHE A 168 12.81 -16.98 2.33
C PHE A 168 11.47 -17.36 2.97
N VAL A 169 10.91 -16.55 3.87
CA VAL A 169 9.57 -16.80 4.45
C VAL A 169 8.46 -16.83 3.38
N ASN A 170 8.66 -16.15 2.27
CA ASN A 170 7.72 -16.15 1.15
C ASN A 170 7.71 -17.47 0.36
N LEU A 171 8.77 -18.28 0.42
CA LEU A 171 8.88 -19.51 -0.36
C LEU A 171 7.83 -20.56 0.03
N PRO A 172 7.73 -20.99 1.31
CA PRO A 172 6.74 -21.98 1.70
C PRO A 172 5.32 -21.50 1.43
N ILE A 173 5.03 -20.19 1.64
CA ILE A 173 3.72 -19.61 1.37
C ILE A 173 3.46 -19.62 -0.13
N GLY A 174 4.40 -19.14 -0.95
CA GLY A 174 4.28 -19.05 -2.40
C GLY A 174 4.12 -20.42 -3.06
N ILE A 175 4.88 -21.43 -2.64
CA ILE A 175 4.75 -22.81 -3.13
C ILE A 175 3.37 -23.37 -2.77
N GLY A 176 2.91 -23.18 -1.54
CA GLY A 176 1.59 -23.60 -1.09
C GLY A 176 0.46 -22.95 -1.90
N VAL A 177 0.54 -21.61 -2.10
CA VAL A 177 -0.43 -20.85 -2.90
C VAL A 177 -0.39 -21.27 -4.37
N PHE A 178 0.80 -21.52 -4.93
CA PHE A 178 0.97 -21.99 -6.31
C PHE A 178 0.26 -23.31 -6.52
N ILE A 179 0.52 -24.31 -5.69
CA ILE A 179 -0.13 -25.63 -5.76
C ILE A 179 -1.65 -25.49 -5.56
N ALA A 180 -2.07 -24.76 -4.53
CA ALA A 180 -3.49 -24.55 -4.24
C ALA A 180 -4.22 -23.85 -5.39
N SER A 181 -3.54 -22.93 -6.10
CA SER A 181 -4.11 -22.23 -7.25
C SER A 181 -4.43 -23.17 -8.41
N PHE A 182 -3.58 -24.15 -8.67
CA PHE A 182 -3.86 -25.17 -9.69
C PHE A 182 -5.01 -26.08 -9.31
N LEU A 183 -5.13 -26.42 -8.03
CA LEU A 183 -6.14 -27.36 -7.54
C LEU A 183 -7.52 -26.72 -7.38
N LEU A 184 -7.58 -25.48 -6.90
CA LEU A 184 -8.81 -24.87 -6.42
C LEU A 184 -9.38 -23.79 -7.35
N ILE A 185 -8.54 -23.02 -8.06
CA ILE A 185 -9.02 -21.94 -8.92
C ILE A 185 -9.51 -22.54 -10.26
N PRO A 186 -10.81 -22.37 -10.60
CA PRO A 186 -11.32 -22.83 -11.89
C PRO A 186 -10.78 -21.96 -13.03
N GLY A 187 -10.56 -22.57 -14.19
CA GLY A 187 -10.24 -21.84 -15.42
C GLY A 187 -11.47 -21.10 -15.93
N ILE A 188 -11.58 -19.83 -15.64
CA ILE A 188 -12.66 -18.98 -16.15
C ILE A 188 -12.26 -18.51 -17.55
N LYS A 189 -12.88 -19.05 -18.59
CA LYS A 189 -12.71 -18.56 -19.97
C LYS A 189 -13.67 -17.39 -20.18
N THR A 190 -13.16 -16.19 -20.21
CA THR A 190 -13.85 -15.06 -20.83
C THR A 190 -13.82 -15.27 -22.34
N GLY A 191 -14.97 -15.54 -22.97
CA GLY A 191 -15.07 -15.96 -24.36
C GLY A 191 -14.60 -14.97 -25.43
N ARG A 192 -14.00 -13.85 -25.06
CA ARG A 192 -13.47 -12.79 -25.91
C ARG A 192 -11.97 -12.67 -25.67
N ARG A 193 -11.19 -12.58 -26.75
CA ARG A 193 -9.74 -12.29 -26.69
C ARG A 193 -9.54 -10.81 -27.09
N PRO A 194 -9.58 -9.88 -26.13
CA PRO A 194 -9.29 -8.49 -26.41
C PRO A 194 -7.86 -8.35 -26.96
N LYS A 195 -7.61 -7.34 -27.80
CA LYS A 195 -6.25 -7.01 -28.26
C LYS A 195 -5.55 -6.16 -27.19
N LEU A 196 -4.23 -6.34 -27.06
CA LEU A 196 -3.43 -5.51 -26.16
C LEU A 196 -3.17 -4.14 -26.80
N ASP A 197 -3.44 -3.09 -26.07
CA ASP A 197 -3.10 -1.72 -26.44
C ASP A 197 -1.63 -1.45 -26.11
N ILE A 198 -0.71 -1.93 -26.97
CA ILE A 198 0.74 -1.79 -26.75
C ILE A 198 1.16 -0.32 -26.62
N PRO A 199 0.73 0.64 -27.49
CA PRO A 199 1.09 2.05 -27.29
C PRO A 199 0.58 2.62 -25.99
N GLY A 200 -0.66 2.28 -25.58
CA GLY A 200 -1.20 2.69 -24.28
C GLY A 200 -0.39 2.14 -23.11
N VAL A 201 0.04 0.88 -23.16
CA VAL A 201 0.92 0.27 -22.16
C VAL A 201 2.25 1.01 -22.05
N ILE A 202 2.91 1.30 -23.19
CA ILE A 202 4.21 2.01 -23.19
C ILE A 202 4.05 3.42 -22.61
N LEU A 203 3.06 4.17 -23.10
CA LEU A 203 2.82 5.55 -22.61
C LEU A 203 2.46 5.59 -21.12
N ALA A 204 1.57 4.72 -20.66
CA ALA A 204 1.20 4.65 -19.25
C ALA A 204 2.39 4.27 -18.37
N SER A 205 3.15 3.25 -18.78
CA SER A 205 4.31 2.79 -18.02
C SER A 205 5.40 3.85 -17.97
N ALA A 206 5.72 4.50 -19.09
CA ALA A 206 6.71 5.56 -19.14
C ALA A 206 6.28 6.80 -18.30
N ALA A 207 5.00 7.21 -18.42
CA ALA A 207 4.45 8.30 -17.63
C ALA A 207 4.51 8.02 -16.11
N LEU A 208 4.04 6.85 -15.71
CA LEU A 208 4.04 6.45 -14.28
C LEU A 208 5.48 6.28 -13.76
N THR A 209 6.39 5.71 -14.57
CA THR A 209 7.81 5.60 -14.20
C THR A 209 8.41 6.98 -13.96
N ALA A 210 8.23 7.92 -14.86
CA ALA A 210 8.77 9.27 -14.72
C ALA A 210 8.21 10.00 -13.49
N ILE A 211 6.89 9.93 -13.30
CA ILE A 211 6.23 10.57 -12.15
C ILE A 211 6.67 9.94 -10.83
N CYS A 212 6.60 8.60 -10.72
CA CYS A 212 6.95 7.91 -9.48
C CYS A 212 8.45 8.02 -9.16
N TYR A 213 9.32 7.92 -10.17
CA TYR A 213 10.76 8.13 -10.02
C TYR A 213 11.05 9.56 -9.51
N GLY A 214 10.47 10.56 -10.16
CA GLY A 214 10.65 11.95 -9.73
C GLY A 214 10.15 12.22 -8.31
N LEU A 215 9.09 11.55 -7.86
CA LEU A 215 8.57 11.66 -6.49
C LEU A 215 9.47 10.93 -5.47
N VAL A 216 10.05 9.79 -5.84
CA VAL A 216 10.91 8.99 -4.96
C VAL A 216 12.26 9.69 -4.78
N GLU A 217 12.87 10.13 -5.89
CA GLU A 217 14.21 10.72 -5.91
C GLU A 217 14.21 12.23 -5.65
N GLY A 218 13.03 12.86 -5.67
CA GLY A 218 12.91 14.32 -5.55
C GLY A 218 13.62 14.88 -4.33
N GLN A 219 13.51 14.25 -3.18
CA GLN A 219 14.17 14.68 -1.94
C GLN A 219 15.67 14.47 -1.97
N GLN A 220 16.15 13.35 -2.51
CA GLN A 220 17.58 13.03 -2.58
C GLN A 220 18.37 14.06 -3.42
N TYR A 221 17.73 14.61 -4.45
CA TYR A 221 18.33 15.64 -5.32
C TYR A 221 17.85 17.06 -5.00
N ASP A 222 17.30 17.32 -3.80
CA ASP A 222 16.76 18.63 -3.40
C ASP A 222 15.82 19.24 -4.47
N TRP A 223 15.06 18.39 -5.17
CA TRP A 223 14.20 18.75 -6.31
C TRP A 223 14.95 19.45 -7.45
N GLY A 224 16.28 19.32 -7.50
CA GLY A 224 17.18 19.96 -8.44
C GLY A 224 17.66 19.08 -9.58
N THR A 225 18.94 19.21 -9.93
CA THR A 225 19.58 18.55 -11.05
C THR A 225 20.19 17.22 -10.63
N ILE A 226 19.93 16.16 -11.39
CA ILE A 226 20.53 14.84 -11.19
C ILE A 226 21.88 14.77 -11.88
N THR A 227 21.92 15.05 -13.19
CA THR A 227 23.15 15.02 -14.00
C THR A 227 22.97 15.86 -15.24
N GLY A 228 23.89 16.77 -15.51
CA GLY A 228 23.88 17.64 -16.68
C GLY A 228 22.58 18.43 -16.84
N PHE A 229 21.80 18.17 -17.88
CA PHE A 229 20.50 18.81 -18.13
C PHE A 229 19.32 18.05 -17.53
N ILE A 230 19.54 16.84 -16.99
CA ILE A 230 18.47 16.02 -16.39
C ILE A 230 18.22 16.51 -14.97
N SER A 231 17.00 16.99 -14.71
CA SER A 231 16.56 17.48 -13.42
C SER A 231 15.23 16.84 -13.01
N ILE A 232 14.94 16.79 -11.72
CA ILE A 232 13.66 16.28 -11.20
C ILE A 232 12.46 17.02 -11.82
N PRO A 233 12.44 18.37 -11.92
CA PRO A 233 11.36 19.08 -12.62
C PRO A 233 11.19 18.67 -14.08
N LEU A 234 12.30 18.44 -14.81
CA LEU A 234 12.22 17.98 -16.19
C LEU A 234 11.57 16.61 -16.29
N ILE A 235 11.94 15.67 -15.41
CA ILE A 235 11.34 14.32 -15.34
C ILE A 235 9.84 14.42 -15.05
N PHE A 236 9.42 15.31 -14.16
CA PHE A 236 7.99 15.54 -13.91
C PHE A 236 7.28 16.10 -15.13
N VAL A 237 7.83 17.09 -15.81
CA VAL A 237 7.25 17.65 -17.03
C VAL A 237 7.10 16.56 -18.09
N VAL A 238 8.14 15.75 -18.31
CA VAL A 238 8.09 14.61 -19.24
C VAL A 238 7.01 13.63 -18.80
N GLY A 239 6.93 13.27 -17.54
CA GLY A 239 5.91 12.37 -16.98
C GLY A 239 4.48 12.89 -17.20
N VAL A 240 4.25 14.17 -16.94
CA VAL A 240 2.94 14.82 -17.14
C VAL A 240 2.58 14.88 -18.63
N VAL A 241 3.53 15.21 -19.50
CA VAL A 241 3.32 15.21 -20.97
C VAL A 241 2.98 13.82 -21.46
N LEU A 242 3.72 12.80 -21.04
CA LEU A 242 3.44 11.40 -21.41
C LEU A 242 2.07 10.95 -20.88
N LEU A 243 1.68 11.36 -19.67
CA LEU A 243 0.36 11.07 -19.13
C LEU A 243 -0.76 11.75 -19.93
N ALA A 244 -0.55 13.00 -20.34
CA ALA A 244 -1.49 13.72 -21.19
C ALA A 244 -1.62 13.04 -22.58
N LEU A 245 -0.51 12.64 -23.18
CA LEU A 245 -0.49 11.89 -24.43
C LEU A 245 -1.19 10.54 -24.29
N PHE A 246 -0.95 9.82 -23.19
CA PHE A 246 -1.65 8.59 -22.86
C PHE A 246 -3.16 8.79 -22.78
N LEU A 247 -3.62 9.77 -22.01
CA LEU A 247 -5.06 10.04 -21.86
C LEU A 247 -5.71 10.45 -23.19
N PHE A 248 -4.99 11.21 -24.01
CA PHE A 248 -5.44 11.57 -25.35
C PHE A 248 -5.54 10.38 -26.29
N ASP A 249 -4.52 9.50 -26.31
CA ASP A 249 -4.54 8.25 -27.09
C ASP A 249 -5.68 7.34 -26.63
N GLN A 250 -5.86 7.16 -25.31
CA GLN A 250 -6.95 6.38 -24.76
C GLN A 250 -8.33 6.93 -25.16
N ARG A 251 -8.48 8.25 -25.22
CA ARG A 251 -9.75 8.87 -25.67
C ARG A 251 -10.08 8.51 -27.14
N ARG A 252 -9.06 8.46 -27.99
CA ARG A 252 -9.24 8.08 -29.40
C ARG A 252 -9.56 6.60 -29.59
N ARG A 253 -9.05 5.73 -28.69
CA ARG A 253 -9.21 4.27 -28.79
C ARG A 253 -10.46 3.71 -28.13
N GLN A 254 -11.38 4.53 -27.63
CA GLN A 254 -12.60 4.05 -26.96
C GLN A 254 -13.55 3.23 -27.87
N GLY A 255 -13.42 3.33 -29.17
CA GLY A 255 -14.14 2.47 -30.14
C GLY A 255 -13.51 1.08 -30.32
N GLY A 256 -12.32 0.84 -29.75
CA GLY A 256 -11.57 -0.41 -29.79
C GLY A 256 -11.43 -1.06 -28.41
N GLU A 257 -10.19 -1.46 -28.09
CA GLU A 257 -9.87 -2.11 -26.82
C GLU A 257 -8.81 -1.32 -26.04
N PRO A 258 -9.21 -0.19 -25.43
CA PRO A 258 -8.30 0.69 -24.68
C PRO A 258 -7.78 0.01 -23.40
N LEU A 259 -6.62 0.45 -22.92
CA LEU A 259 -6.06 0.03 -21.64
C LEU A 259 -7.00 0.46 -20.49
N ILE A 260 -7.54 1.69 -20.57
CA ILE A 260 -8.52 2.24 -19.65
C ILE A 260 -9.86 2.45 -20.38
N PRO A 261 -10.83 1.53 -20.20
CA PRO A 261 -12.18 1.72 -20.74
C PRO A 261 -12.90 2.86 -20.02
N TYR A 262 -13.20 3.96 -20.72
CA TYR A 262 -13.92 5.11 -20.12
C TYR A 262 -15.35 4.76 -19.73
N ALA A 263 -15.88 3.64 -20.22
CA ALA A 263 -17.15 3.09 -19.76
C ALA A 263 -17.19 2.86 -18.24
N LEU A 264 -16.06 2.57 -17.60
CA LEU A 264 -15.94 2.43 -16.15
C LEU A 264 -16.29 3.74 -15.42
N PHE A 265 -15.85 4.87 -15.97
CA PHE A 265 -16.06 6.20 -15.37
C PHE A 265 -17.45 6.79 -15.64
N ARG A 266 -18.28 6.12 -16.46
CA ARG A 266 -19.71 6.45 -16.56
C ARG A 266 -20.45 6.13 -15.27
N SER A 267 -20.00 5.13 -14.51
CA SER A 267 -20.48 4.93 -13.14
C SER A 267 -19.90 6.01 -12.23
N ARG A 268 -20.79 6.87 -11.71
CA ARG A 268 -20.43 7.89 -10.73
C ARG A 268 -19.79 7.26 -9.48
N ASN A 269 -20.29 6.11 -9.06
CA ASN A 269 -19.76 5.41 -7.89
C ASN A 269 -18.34 4.94 -8.14
N PHE A 270 -18.01 4.37 -9.30
CA PHE A 270 -16.64 3.97 -9.65
C PHE A 270 -15.69 5.16 -9.64
N SER A 271 -16.07 6.29 -10.27
CA SER A 271 -15.23 7.50 -10.34
C SER A 271 -14.96 8.09 -8.96
N VAL A 272 -16.01 8.25 -8.13
CA VAL A 272 -15.87 8.76 -6.77
C VAL A 272 -15.04 7.81 -5.91
N MET A 273 -15.22 6.50 -6.05
CA MET A 273 -14.45 5.53 -5.28
C MET A 273 -12.96 5.49 -5.67
N ASN A 274 -12.62 5.70 -6.94
CA ASN A 274 -11.22 5.86 -7.34
C ASN A 274 -10.61 7.14 -6.76
N TRP A 275 -11.34 8.26 -6.76
CA TRP A 275 -10.90 9.48 -6.09
C TRP A 275 -10.69 9.26 -4.58
N VAL A 276 -11.64 8.63 -3.89
CA VAL A 276 -11.53 8.28 -2.46
C VAL A 276 -10.37 7.32 -2.22
N ALA A 277 -10.14 6.35 -3.11
CA ALA A 277 -9.01 5.44 -3.02
C ALA A 277 -7.65 6.16 -3.11
N CYS A 278 -7.53 7.13 -4.02
CA CYS A 278 -6.34 7.97 -4.15
C CYS A 278 -6.10 8.80 -2.88
N THR A 279 -7.09 9.58 -2.47
CA THR A 279 -6.99 10.46 -1.31
C THR A 279 -6.75 9.69 -0.01
N LEU A 280 -7.41 8.53 0.17
CA LEU A 280 -7.15 7.64 1.29
C LEU A 280 -5.70 7.13 1.31
N SER A 281 -5.17 6.73 0.15
CA SER A 281 -3.79 6.23 0.05
C SER A 281 -2.77 7.33 0.35
N ILE A 282 -3.02 8.56 -0.11
CA ILE A 282 -2.23 9.75 0.27
C ILE A 282 -2.24 9.92 1.79
N GLY A 283 -3.43 9.91 2.40
CA GLY A 283 -3.61 10.10 3.83
C GLY A 283 -2.95 9.02 4.66
N MET A 284 -3.16 7.75 4.32
CA MET A 284 -2.64 6.62 5.11
C MET A 284 -1.11 6.58 5.13
N LEU A 285 -0.44 6.58 3.97
CA LEU A 285 1.01 6.57 3.95
C LEU A 285 1.60 7.85 4.59
N GLY A 286 0.94 8.98 4.35
CA GLY A 286 1.34 10.24 4.95
C GLY A 286 1.29 10.25 6.49
N ILE A 287 0.38 9.49 7.10
CA ILE A 287 0.26 9.40 8.56
C ILE A 287 1.25 8.38 9.13
N PHE A 288 1.41 7.23 8.48
CA PHE A 288 2.24 6.14 9.02
C PHE A 288 3.72 6.50 9.09
N LEU A 289 4.27 7.20 8.10
CA LEU A 289 5.68 7.57 8.06
C LEU A 289 6.11 8.42 9.27
N PRO A 290 5.51 9.61 9.53
CA PRO A 290 5.91 10.43 10.67
C PRO A 290 5.66 9.72 12.01
N PHE A 291 4.58 8.96 12.12
CA PHE A 291 4.26 8.26 13.36
C PHE A 291 5.24 7.11 13.66
N THR A 292 5.71 6.40 12.63
CA THR A 292 6.73 5.36 12.81
C THR A 292 8.07 5.94 13.28
N ILE A 293 8.50 7.07 12.69
CA ILE A 293 9.69 7.79 13.12
C ILE A 293 9.53 8.28 14.58
N TYR A 294 8.36 8.82 14.94
CA TYR A 294 8.06 9.21 16.31
C TYR A 294 8.23 8.06 17.30
N LEU A 295 7.63 6.90 17.03
CA LEU A 295 7.74 5.74 17.92
C LEU A 295 9.19 5.26 18.07
N GLN A 296 9.92 5.17 16.97
CA GLN A 296 11.26 4.59 16.98
C GLN A 296 12.34 5.59 17.41
N SER A 297 12.31 6.80 16.86
CA SER A 297 13.40 7.76 17.06
C SER A 297 13.16 8.74 18.20
N ALA A 298 11.92 9.22 18.39
CA ALA A 298 11.62 10.14 19.48
C ALA A 298 11.33 9.41 20.79
N LEU A 299 10.58 8.30 20.78
CA LEU A 299 10.29 7.50 21.98
C LEU A 299 11.29 6.35 22.22
N GLY A 300 12.22 6.10 21.31
CA GLY A 300 13.24 5.06 21.45
C GLY A 300 12.68 3.63 21.44
N PHE A 301 11.51 3.40 20.84
CA PHE A 301 10.96 2.04 20.73
C PHE A 301 11.77 1.24 19.71
N SER A 302 12.06 -0.02 20.04
CA SER A 302 12.57 -0.94 19.02
C SER A 302 11.54 -1.11 17.90
N ALA A 303 11.97 -1.50 16.70
CA ALA A 303 11.08 -1.73 15.57
C ALA A 303 9.95 -2.72 15.91
N LEU A 304 10.27 -3.79 16.67
CA LEU A 304 9.29 -4.73 17.17
C LEU A 304 8.27 -4.06 18.11
N LYS A 305 8.74 -3.26 19.08
CA LYS A 305 7.88 -2.55 20.03
C LYS A 305 6.98 -1.54 19.32
N ALA A 306 7.50 -0.82 18.32
CA ALA A 306 6.73 0.09 17.48
C ALA A 306 5.63 -0.64 16.67
N GLY A 307 5.97 -1.79 16.08
CA GLY A 307 5.01 -2.65 15.39
C GLY A 307 3.91 -3.18 16.31
N LEU A 308 4.30 -3.63 17.52
CA LEU A 308 3.34 -4.10 18.54
C LEU A 308 2.45 -2.96 19.06
N ALA A 309 2.95 -1.73 19.14
CA ALA A 309 2.16 -0.57 19.51
C ALA A 309 1.02 -0.28 18.52
N LEU A 310 1.20 -0.60 17.23
CA LEU A 310 0.17 -0.48 16.18
C LEU A 310 -0.78 -1.68 16.10
N MET A 311 -0.48 -2.78 16.79
CA MET A 311 -1.27 -4.01 16.75
C MET A 311 -2.75 -3.80 17.14
N PRO A 312 -3.14 -3.02 18.16
CA PRO A 312 -4.53 -2.82 18.53
C PRO A 312 -5.38 -2.30 17.38
N MET A 313 -4.87 -1.34 16.59
CA MET A 313 -5.55 -0.82 15.41
C MET A 313 -5.81 -1.92 14.38
N SER A 314 -4.80 -2.71 14.06
CA SER A 314 -4.91 -3.76 13.04
C SER A 314 -5.78 -4.93 13.50
N LEU A 315 -5.76 -5.29 14.78
CA LEU A 315 -6.66 -6.33 15.34
C LEU A 315 -8.13 -5.92 15.20
N VAL A 316 -8.47 -4.67 15.51
CA VAL A 316 -9.82 -4.14 15.30
C VAL A 316 -10.20 -4.23 13.82
N MET A 317 -9.32 -3.81 12.91
CA MET A 317 -9.57 -3.90 11.46
C MET A 317 -9.83 -5.34 10.99
N ILE A 318 -9.05 -6.31 11.48
CA ILE A 318 -9.20 -7.73 11.11
C ILE A 318 -10.57 -8.27 11.54
N VAL A 319 -10.98 -7.97 12.77
CA VAL A 319 -12.26 -8.45 13.31
C VAL A 319 -13.45 -7.74 12.66
N GLU A 320 -13.33 -6.45 12.44
CA GLU A 320 -14.42 -5.62 11.93
C GLU A 320 -14.66 -5.81 10.43
N ALA A 321 -13.61 -5.96 9.60
CA ALA A 321 -13.73 -5.97 8.15
C ALA A 321 -14.75 -6.98 7.61
N PRO A 322 -14.84 -8.25 8.06
CA PRO A 322 -15.87 -9.18 7.62
C PRO A 322 -17.29 -8.78 8.05
N ILE A 323 -17.44 -8.14 9.22
CA ILE A 323 -18.71 -7.65 9.74
C ILE A 323 -19.21 -6.49 8.88
N ILE A 324 -18.33 -5.53 8.65
CA ILE A 324 -18.58 -4.36 7.77
C ILE A 324 -18.87 -4.81 6.34
N GLY A 325 -18.20 -5.84 5.85
CA GLY A 325 -18.46 -6.41 4.54
C GLY A 325 -19.92 -6.88 4.39
N ARG A 326 -20.40 -7.67 5.35
CA ARG A 326 -21.79 -8.13 5.39
C ARG A 326 -22.78 -6.97 5.56
N LEU A 327 -22.42 -5.99 6.37
CA LEU A 327 -23.25 -4.79 6.56
C LEU A 327 -23.34 -3.97 5.29
N THR A 328 -22.23 -3.83 4.55
CA THR A 328 -22.17 -3.15 3.25
C THR A 328 -23.08 -3.81 2.21
N ASP A 329 -23.15 -5.15 2.20
CA ASP A 329 -24.06 -5.89 1.33
C ASP A 329 -25.55 -5.60 1.67
N LYS A 330 -25.86 -5.41 2.96
CA LYS A 330 -27.23 -5.20 3.44
C LYS A 330 -27.73 -3.77 3.25
N ILE A 331 -26.97 -2.77 3.68
CA ILE A 331 -27.42 -1.36 3.74
C ILE A 331 -26.72 -0.45 2.73
N GLY A 332 -25.73 -0.96 1.99
CA GLY A 332 -24.91 -0.18 1.04
C GLY A 332 -23.69 0.47 1.70
N GLY A 333 -22.72 0.84 0.86
CA GLY A 333 -21.40 1.29 1.32
C GLY A 333 -21.29 2.77 1.68
N LYS A 334 -22.22 3.64 1.21
CA LYS A 334 -22.07 5.10 1.31
C LYS A 334 -21.85 5.61 2.74
N TYR A 335 -22.78 5.34 3.63
CA TYR A 335 -22.72 5.87 5.00
C TYR A 335 -21.67 5.15 5.85
N ILE A 336 -21.48 3.85 5.61
CA ILE A 336 -20.45 3.06 6.30
C ILE A 336 -19.08 3.63 5.98
N LEU A 337 -18.79 3.87 4.69
CA LEU A 337 -17.52 4.44 4.25
C LEU A 337 -17.29 5.85 4.81
N MET A 338 -18.33 6.69 4.77
CA MET A 338 -18.26 8.05 5.31
C MET A 338 -17.95 8.05 6.82
N THR A 339 -18.66 7.21 7.58
CA THR A 339 -18.41 7.03 9.02
C THR A 339 -17.00 6.46 9.26
N GLY A 340 -16.59 5.45 8.47
CA GLY A 340 -15.25 4.85 8.57
C GLY A 340 -14.13 5.86 8.36
N LEU A 341 -14.19 6.65 7.29
CA LEU A 341 -13.21 7.70 7.00
C LEU A 341 -13.19 8.78 8.08
N THR A 342 -14.36 9.16 8.60
CA THR A 342 -14.46 10.13 9.70
C THR A 342 -13.83 9.59 10.98
N LEU A 343 -14.15 8.35 11.38
CA LEU A 343 -13.54 7.70 12.55
C LEU A 343 -12.04 7.55 12.38
N PHE A 344 -11.57 7.21 11.17
CA PHE A 344 -10.13 7.12 10.89
C PHE A 344 -9.46 8.49 11.06
N ALA A 345 -10.03 9.56 10.51
CA ALA A 345 -9.52 10.91 10.66
C ALA A 345 -9.53 11.37 12.14
N VAL A 346 -10.60 11.09 12.88
CA VAL A 346 -10.71 11.40 14.32
C VAL A 346 -9.69 10.61 15.13
N GLY A 347 -9.54 9.30 14.88
CA GLY A 347 -8.57 8.46 15.55
C GLY A 347 -7.14 8.94 15.33
N MET A 348 -6.78 9.26 14.09
CA MET A 348 -5.45 9.78 13.78
C MET A 348 -5.24 11.19 14.29
N GLY A 349 -6.26 12.05 14.25
CA GLY A 349 -6.21 13.39 14.83
C GLY A 349 -6.04 13.38 16.36
N SER A 350 -6.77 12.50 17.06
CA SER A 350 -6.60 12.33 18.51
C SER A 350 -5.21 11.78 18.87
N LEU A 351 -4.67 10.86 18.04
CA LEU A 351 -3.31 10.34 18.21
C LEU A 351 -2.27 11.47 18.16
N VAL A 352 -2.40 12.39 17.21
CA VAL A 352 -1.53 13.57 17.08
C VAL A 352 -1.65 14.50 18.29
N LEU A 353 -2.86 14.68 18.83
CA LEU A 353 -3.10 15.53 19.99
C LEU A 353 -2.49 14.94 21.28
N PHE A 354 -2.58 13.62 21.47
CA PHE A 354 -2.06 12.94 22.66
C PHE A 354 -0.56 12.58 22.55
N ALA A 355 0.04 12.62 21.34
CA ALA A 355 1.46 12.37 21.18
C ALA A 355 2.30 13.44 21.89
N GLY A 356 3.15 13.05 22.82
CA GLY A 356 4.03 13.90 23.59
C GLY A 356 5.46 13.35 23.70
N PRO A 357 6.41 14.14 24.26
CA PRO A 357 7.82 13.72 24.38
C PRO A 357 8.03 12.49 25.26
N HIS A 358 7.12 12.22 26.19
CA HIS A 358 7.21 11.14 27.17
C HIS A 358 6.02 10.18 27.12
N SER A 359 5.30 10.15 25.97
CA SER A 359 4.14 9.28 25.83
C SER A 359 4.52 7.81 25.91
N THR A 360 3.65 7.04 26.51
CA THR A 360 3.69 5.59 26.58
C THR A 360 2.78 4.97 25.53
N TRP A 361 2.90 3.70 25.27
CA TRP A 361 2.06 3.04 24.27
C TRP A 361 0.56 3.03 24.66
N TYR A 362 0.24 3.12 25.97
CA TYR A 362 -1.14 3.19 26.46
C TYR A 362 -1.85 4.49 26.05
N ASP A 363 -1.10 5.59 25.94
CA ASP A 363 -1.66 6.90 25.59
C ASP A 363 -2.25 6.90 24.17
N PHE A 364 -1.73 6.02 23.31
CA PHE A 364 -2.21 5.88 21.93
C PHE A 364 -3.35 4.89 21.77
N LEU A 365 -3.60 4.04 22.78
CA LEU A 365 -4.55 2.92 22.67
C LEU A 365 -5.96 3.37 22.27
N PRO A 366 -6.59 4.38 22.89
CA PRO A 366 -7.92 4.84 22.49
C PRO A 366 -7.95 5.35 21.03
N SER A 367 -6.93 6.13 20.64
CA SER A 367 -6.81 6.69 19.30
C SER A 367 -6.65 5.61 18.25
N LEU A 368 -5.83 4.59 18.53
CA LEU A 368 -5.58 3.45 17.64
C LEU A 368 -6.82 2.55 17.50
N LEU A 369 -7.59 2.36 18.57
CA LEU A 369 -8.85 1.62 18.50
C LEU A 369 -9.88 2.35 17.63
N ILE A 370 -10.03 3.67 17.78
CA ILE A 370 -10.92 4.49 16.94
C ILE A 370 -10.45 4.47 15.48
N ALA A 371 -9.14 4.61 15.24
CA ALA A 371 -8.56 4.53 13.89
C ALA A 371 -8.74 3.13 13.28
N GLY A 372 -8.65 2.08 14.10
CA GLY A 372 -8.91 0.70 13.68
C GLY A 372 -10.33 0.48 13.21
N LEU A 373 -11.33 0.95 13.98
CA LEU A 373 -12.74 0.95 13.59
C LEU A 373 -12.95 1.74 12.28
N GLY A 374 -12.32 2.91 12.17
CA GLY A 374 -12.36 3.70 10.93
C GLY A 374 -11.76 2.97 9.73
N GLY A 375 -10.61 2.34 9.91
CA GLY A 375 -9.91 1.60 8.86
C GLY A 375 -10.68 0.39 8.36
N GLY A 376 -11.19 -0.45 9.26
CA GLY A 376 -12.01 -1.61 8.93
C GLY A 376 -13.29 -1.24 8.18
N ALA A 377 -13.94 -0.13 8.60
CA ALA A 377 -15.12 0.41 7.94
C ALA A 377 -14.83 1.16 6.63
N THR A 378 -13.58 1.24 6.20
CA THR A 378 -13.20 2.01 4.99
C THR A 378 -12.87 1.10 3.81
N PHE A 379 -11.92 0.17 3.94
CA PHE A 379 -11.42 -0.60 2.79
C PHE A 379 -12.46 -1.47 2.11
N THR A 380 -13.29 -2.14 2.90
CA THR A 380 -14.32 -3.07 2.40
C THR A 380 -15.43 -2.35 1.63
N PRO A 381 -16.09 -1.29 2.19
CA PRO A 381 -17.11 -0.55 1.47
C PRO A 381 -16.59 0.17 0.23
N LEU A 382 -15.36 0.70 0.28
CA LEU A 382 -14.69 1.35 -0.85
C LEU A 382 -14.58 0.40 -2.03
N THR A 383 -14.00 -0.79 -1.81
CA THR A 383 -13.79 -1.78 -2.87
C THR A 383 -15.12 -2.36 -3.37
N THR A 384 -16.03 -2.71 -2.43
CA THR A 384 -17.35 -3.26 -2.78
C THR A 384 -18.17 -2.27 -3.60
N THR A 385 -18.19 -1.00 -3.21
CA THR A 385 -18.97 0.04 -3.93
C THR A 385 -18.36 0.32 -5.30
N ALA A 386 -17.02 0.37 -5.41
CA ALA A 386 -16.34 0.57 -6.68
C ALA A 386 -16.63 -0.56 -7.68
N MET A 387 -16.55 -1.82 -7.22
CA MET A 387 -16.65 -3.01 -8.07
C MET A 387 -18.08 -3.51 -8.27
N ARG A 388 -19.07 -2.94 -7.59
CA ARG A 388 -20.46 -3.42 -7.62
C ARG A 388 -21.09 -3.35 -9.00
N GLU A 389 -20.90 -2.23 -9.70
CA GLU A 389 -21.50 -1.94 -11.00
C GLU A 389 -20.58 -2.31 -12.17
N VAL A 390 -19.39 -2.85 -11.88
CA VAL A 390 -18.41 -3.23 -12.89
C VAL A 390 -18.84 -4.53 -13.58
N PRO A 391 -18.98 -4.53 -14.91
CA PRO A 391 -19.23 -5.76 -15.65
C PRO A 391 -18.08 -6.76 -15.48
N PRO A 392 -18.34 -8.07 -15.37
CA PRO A 392 -17.29 -9.09 -15.21
C PRO A 392 -16.20 -9.04 -16.28
N MET A 393 -16.57 -8.64 -17.51
CA MET A 393 -15.63 -8.48 -18.63
C MET A 393 -14.61 -7.36 -18.47
N LEU A 394 -14.91 -6.37 -17.63
CA LEU A 394 -14.05 -5.22 -17.34
C LEU A 394 -13.40 -5.29 -15.94
N ALA A 395 -13.57 -6.44 -15.25
CA ALA A 395 -13.13 -6.59 -13.88
C ALA A 395 -11.59 -6.43 -13.73
N GLY A 396 -10.81 -6.95 -14.66
CA GLY A 396 -9.36 -6.80 -14.68
C GLY A 396 -8.93 -5.35 -14.91
N ALA A 397 -9.50 -4.69 -15.92
CA ALA A 397 -9.22 -3.27 -16.19
C ALA A 397 -9.63 -2.38 -15.01
N ALA A 398 -10.82 -2.58 -14.42
CA ALA A 398 -11.30 -1.83 -13.25
C ALA A 398 -10.40 -2.03 -12.03
N SER A 399 -9.99 -3.27 -11.77
CA SER A 399 -9.06 -3.63 -10.71
C SER A 399 -7.68 -2.99 -10.92
N GLY A 400 -7.18 -3.04 -12.17
CA GLY A 400 -5.93 -2.38 -12.55
C GLY A 400 -5.96 -0.88 -12.29
N VAL A 401 -7.00 -0.18 -12.78
CA VAL A 401 -7.21 1.26 -12.55
C VAL A 401 -7.24 1.57 -11.05
N MET A 402 -8.02 0.83 -10.28
CA MET A 402 -8.17 1.07 -8.83
C MET A 402 -6.86 0.88 -8.08
N ASN A 403 -6.09 -0.18 -8.40
CA ASN A 403 -4.80 -0.41 -7.77
C ASN A 403 -3.76 0.63 -8.20
N THR A 404 -3.70 1.01 -9.49
CA THR A 404 -2.82 2.09 -9.97
C THR A 404 -3.13 3.40 -9.26
N THR A 405 -4.41 3.77 -9.14
CA THR A 405 -4.84 4.98 -8.44
C THR A 405 -4.40 4.98 -6.98
N ARG A 406 -4.49 3.84 -6.30
CA ARG A 406 -3.99 3.68 -4.92
C ARG A 406 -2.48 3.80 -4.82
N GLN A 407 -1.73 3.19 -5.74
CA GLN A 407 -0.27 3.26 -5.75
C GLN A 407 0.24 4.68 -6.03
N VAL A 408 -0.33 5.35 -7.02
CA VAL A 408 -0.01 6.76 -7.31
C VAL A 408 -0.32 7.63 -6.10
N GLY A 409 -1.49 7.44 -5.46
CA GLY A 409 -1.83 8.13 -4.21
C GLY A 409 -0.81 7.88 -3.09
N SER A 410 -0.36 6.65 -2.93
CA SER A 410 0.66 6.28 -1.92
C SER A 410 1.98 7.01 -2.16
N VAL A 411 2.46 7.03 -3.42
CA VAL A 411 3.73 7.71 -3.77
C VAL A 411 3.61 9.23 -3.58
N ILE A 412 2.50 9.83 -4.00
CA ILE A 412 2.24 11.27 -3.76
C ILE A 412 2.21 11.57 -2.25
N GLY A 413 1.53 10.72 -1.48
CA GLY A 413 1.38 10.88 -0.04
C GLY A 413 2.72 10.83 0.69
N SER A 414 3.55 9.83 0.40
CA SER A 414 4.87 9.68 1.01
C SER A 414 5.79 10.86 0.66
N ALA A 415 5.83 11.25 -0.62
CA ALA A 415 6.68 12.36 -1.07
C ALA A 415 6.24 13.71 -0.46
N ALA A 416 4.94 14.03 -0.51
CA ALA A 416 4.42 15.29 0.00
C ALA A 416 4.61 15.43 1.52
N VAL A 417 4.32 14.35 2.25
CA VAL A 417 4.46 14.34 3.71
C VAL A 417 5.93 14.27 4.13
N GLY A 418 6.77 13.54 3.39
CA GLY A 418 8.21 13.52 3.61
C GLY A 418 8.81 14.93 3.50
N ALA A 419 8.55 15.61 2.37
CA ALA A 419 9.03 16.99 2.14
C ALA A 419 8.51 17.99 3.20
N LEU A 420 7.24 17.87 3.60
CA LEU A 420 6.67 18.71 4.65
C LEU A 420 7.31 18.43 6.01
N LEU A 421 7.52 17.15 6.35
CA LEU A 421 8.16 16.75 7.60
C LEU A 421 9.59 17.28 7.69
N GLU A 422 10.39 17.12 6.62
CA GLU A 422 11.76 17.63 6.53
C GLU A 422 11.80 19.15 6.75
N ASN A 423 10.94 19.89 6.04
CA ASN A 423 10.84 21.33 6.20
C ASN A 423 10.48 21.73 7.65
N ARG A 424 9.52 21.06 8.28
CA ARG A 424 9.13 21.33 9.67
C ARG A 424 10.21 20.92 10.65
N MET A 425 10.87 19.78 10.45
CA MET A 425 12.00 19.35 11.26
C MET A 425 13.15 20.35 11.20
N SER A 426 13.50 20.89 10.03
CA SER A 426 14.59 21.86 9.91
C SER A 426 14.35 23.12 10.75
N VAL A 427 13.11 23.57 10.84
CA VAL A 427 12.73 24.73 11.65
C VAL A 427 12.70 24.37 13.15
N THR A 428 11.97 23.33 13.52
CA THR A 428 11.73 23.00 14.94
C THR A 428 12.96 22.43 15.64
N LEU A 429 13.72 21.54 14.99
CA LEU A 429 14.95 20.97 15.56
C LEU A 429 16.04 22.05 15.71
N THR A 430 16.21 22.93 14.73
CA THR A 430 17.16 24.03 14.83
C THR A 430 16.80 25.01 15.95
N ALA A 431 15.52 25.34 16.10
CA ALA A 431 15.03 26.19 17.18
C ALA A 431 15.28 25.55 18.56
N GLN A 432 14.98 24.24 18.69
CA GLN A 432 15.14 23.52 19.93
C GLN A 432 16.62 23.29 20.27
N ALA A 433 17.45 22.95 19.26
CA ALA A 433 18.90 22.85 19.41
C ALA A 433 19.52 24.16 19.91
N SER A 434 19.06 25.30 19.39
CA SER A 434 19.54 26.63 19.82
C SER A 434 19.20 26.90 21.28
N LYS A 435 18.02 26.47 21.77
CA LYS A 435 17.63 26.60 23.19
C LYS A 435 18.48 25.72 24.10
N GLN A 436 18.69 24.45 23.73
CA GLN A 436 19.45 23.50 24.53
C GLN A 436 20.97 23.76 24.49
N ALA A 437 21.46 24.34 23.38
CA ALA A 437 22.88 24.68 23.25
C ALA A 437 23.38 25.66 24.31
N VAL A 438 22.50 26.46 24.93
CA VAL A 438 22.86 27.41 26.00
C VAL A 438 23.49 26.69 27.20
N ALA A 439 23.08 25.45 27.48
CA ALA A 439 23.62 24.62 28.56
C ALA A 439 25.04 24.08 28.26
N LEU A 440 25.47 24.12 26.99
CA LEU A 440 26.76 23.60 26.56
C LEU A 440 27.88 24.64 26.67
N PRO A 441 29.17 24.22 26.85
CA PRO A 441 30.31 25.09 26.71
C PRO A 441 30.31 25.81 25.36
N PRO A 442 30.80 27.06 25.29
CA PRO A 442 30.75 27.90 24.07
C PRO A 442 31.30 27.22 22.82
N SER A 443 32.34 26.41 22.93
CA SER A 443 32.97 25.67 21.82
C SER A 443 32.09 24.62 21.19
N PHE A 444 31.09 24.06 21.91
CA PHE A 444 30.20 23.01 21.43
C PHE A 444 28.84 23.53 20.95
N ARG A 445 28.49 24.79 21.22
CA ARG A 445 27.16 25.36 20.86
C ARG A 445 26.89 25.37 19.37
N ALA A 446 27.78 25.98 18.60
CA ALA A 446 27.63 26.11 17.16
C ALA A 446 27.67 24.72 16.45
N PRO A 447 28.62 23.82 16.73
CA PRO A 447 28.62 22.47 16.18
C PRO A 447 27.34 21.69 16.51
N PHE A 448 26.82 21.79 17.74
CA PHE A 448 25.57 21.13 18.15
C PHE A 448 24.38 21.58 17.30
N VAL A 449 24.16 22.90 17.14
CA VAL A 449 23.07 23.44 16.32
C VAL A 449 23.23 23.05 14.86
N THR A 450 24.46 23.05 14.31
CA THR A 450 24.74 22.67 12.93
C THR A 450 24.45 21.20 12.68
N ALA A 451 24.80 20.32 13.63
CA ALA A 451 24.50 18.89 13.54
C ALA A 451 22.99 18.63 13.44
N PHE A 452 22.17 19.33 14.22
CA PHE A 452 20.70 19.21 14.14
C PHE A 452 20.12 19.79 12.86
N ARG A 453 20.70 20.85 12.31
CA ARG A 453 20.31 21.39 11.00
C ARG A 453 20.57 20.37 9.89
N GLN A 454 21.72 19.70 9.91
CA GLN A 454 22.06 18.66 8.94
C GLN A 454 21.24 17.38 9.14
N ALA A 455 20.95 16.98 10.39
CA ALA A 455 20.12 15.83 10.67
C ALA A 455 18.66 15.99 10.20
N ALA A 456 18.17 17.23 10.17
CA ALA A 456 16.83 17.53 9.69
C ALA A 456 16.67 17.28 8.18
N THR A 457 17.74 17.46 7.38
CA THR A 457 17.71 17.19 5.92
C THR A 457 17.87 15.72 5.59
N ASN A 458 18.42 14.92 6.49
CA ASN A 458 18.72 13.52 6.23
C ASN A 458 17.69 12.57 6.84
N LEU A 459 16.47 12.85 7.14
CA LEU A 459 15.38 12.01 7.69
C LEU A 459 15.83 10.69 8.39
N THR A 460 17.13 10.56 8.66
CA THR A 460 17.78 9.41 9.28
C THR A 460 17.43 9.44 10.77
N GLY A 461 16.41 8.74 11.07
CA GLY A 461 15.71 8.56 12.30
C GLY A 461 16.50 8.56 13.61
N GLY A 462 16.87 9.73 14.12
CA GLY A 462 17.43 9.82 15.47
C GLY A 462 18.18 11.12 15.73
N ALA A 463 18.52 11.35 17.00
CA ALA A 463 19.42 12.42 17.37
C ALA A 463 20.78 12.21 16.67
N PRO A 464 21.36 13.24 16.01
CA PRO A 464 22.67 13.11 15.39
C PRO A 464 23.70 12.68 16.42
N ALA A 465 24.50 11.66 16.09
CA ALA A 465 25.61 11.27 16.93
C ALA A 465 26.59 12.46 17.03
N PRO A 466 26.95 12.91 18.23
CA PRO A 466 27.87 14.02 18.35
C PRO A 466 29.25 13.61 17.83
N HIS A 467 29.78 14.32 16.84
CA HIS A 467 31.20 14.21 16.46
C HIS A 467 32.03 14.78 17.59
N LEU A 468 32.53 13.90 18.46
CA LEU A 468 33.33 14.28 19.61
C LEU A 468 34.80 14.31 19.23
N PRO A 469 35.51 15.42 19.46
CA PRO A 469 36.98 15.46 19.32
C PRO A 469 37.63 14.40 20.21
N PRO A 470 38.76 13.81 19.78
CA PRO A 470 39.56 12.92 20.63
C PRO A 470 39.90 13.60 21.96
N GLY A 471 39.65 12.91 23.09
CA GLY A 471 39.92 13.47 24.43
C GLY A 471 38.73 14.22 25.08
N THR A 472 37.55 14.22 24.49
CA THR A 472 36.33 14.81 25.12
C THR A 472 36.03 14.03 26.44
N PRO A 473 35.85 14.72 27.59
CA PRO A 473 35.48 14.10 28.86
C PRO A 473 34.19 13.28 28.74
N HIS A 474 34.16 12.10 29.36
CA HIS A 474 32.99 11.21 29.36
C HIS A 474 31.71 11.90 29.88
N SER A 475 31.82 12.78 30.88
CA SER A 475 30.70 13.55 31.42
C SER A 475 30.09 14.49 30.38
N LEU A 476 30.92 15.16 29.58
CA LEU A 476 30.45 16.06 28.52
C LEU A 476 29.87 15.28 27.34
N ALA A 477 30.45 14.12 27.01
CA ALA A 477 29.89 13.23 26.00
C ALA A 477 28.49 12.72 26.39
N ALA A 478 28.30 12.33 27.65
CA ALA A 478 27.00 11.91 28.19
C ALA A 478 25.98 13.06 28.20
N GLU A 479 26.41 14.27 28.55
CA GLU A 479 25.53 15.45 28.54
C GLU A 479 25.12 15.84 27.10
N LEU A 480 26.05 15.80 26.12
CA LEU A 480 25.75 16.01 24.71
C LEU A 480 24.75 14.98 24.16
N ALA A 481 24.91 13.69 24.52
CA ALA A 481 23.98 12.65 24.13
C ALA A 481 22.59 12.85 24.74
N ARG A 482 22.53 13.23 26.03
CA ARG A 482 21.27 13.54 26.73
C ARG A 482 20.55 14.74 26.12
N LEU A 483 21.27 15.85 25.94
CA LEU A 483 20.70 17.06 25.31
C LEU A 483 20.33 16.80 23.86
N GLY A 484 21.07 15.96 23.15
CA GLY A 484 20.76 15.50 21.81
C GLY A 484 19.42 14.77 21.75
N ALA A 485 19.20 13.80 22.60
CA ALA A 485 17.94 13.05 22.69
C ALA A 485 16.76 13.97 23.04
N LEU A 486 16.91 14.84 24.05
CA LEU A 486 15.89 15.83 24.42
C LEU A 486 15.57 16.79 23.26
N THR A 487 16.60 17.33 22.61
CA THR A 487 16.45 18.23 21.47
C THR A 487 15.68 17.56 20.34
N PHE A 488 16.02 16.31 20.03
CA PHE A 488 15.32 15.56 18.97
C PHE A 488 13.85 15.33 19.35
N THR A 489 13.58 14.82 20.54
CA THR A 489 12.21 14.50 20.97
C THR A 489 11.34 15.75 21.05
N ASP A 490 11.83 16.82 21.69
CA ASP A 490 11.11 18.09 21.84
C ASP A 490 10.91 18.83 20.53
N GLY A 491 11.83 18.68 19.57
CA GLY A 491 11.74 19.29 18.25
C GLY A 491 10.91 18.46 17.27
N TYR A 492 10.96 17.11 17.37
CA TYR A 492 10.25 16.23 16.46
C TYR A 492 8.73 16.23 16.67
N VAL A 493 8.27 16.23 17.93
CA VAL A 493 6.82 16.17 18.25
C VAL A 493 6.03 17.33 17.61
N PRO A 494 6.47 18.61 17.71
CA PRO A 494 5.79 19.70 17.00
C PRO A 494 5.85 19.55 15.48
N ALA A 495 7.01 19.17 14.91
CA ALA A 495 7.16 18.94 13.48
C ALA A 495 6.19 17.88 12.97
N MET A 496 6.08 16.75 13.67
CA MET A 496 5.13 15.68 13.36
C MET A 496 3.69 16.17 13.43
N ARG A 497 3.31 16.91 14.49
CA ARG A 497 1.95 17.42 14.66
C ARG A 497 1.52 18.32 13.50
N GLU A 498 2.37 19.26 13.10
CA GLU A 498 2.11 20.17 11.99
C GLU A 498 2.06 19.43 10.64
N THR A 499 2.94 18.46 10.45
CA THR A 499 2.98 17.64 9.23
C THR A 499 1.72 16.79 9.09
N MET A 500 1.22 16.19 10.16
CA MET A 500 0.06 15.31 10.13
C MET A 500 -1.27 16.01 9.81
N ILE A 501 -1.33 17.34 9.90
CA ILE A 501 -2.52 18.12 9.50
C ILE A 501 -2.86 17.86 8.02
N LEU A 502 -1.85 17.79 7.15
CA LEU A 502 -2.05 17.57 5.72
C LEU A 502 -2.72 16.21 5.43
N PRO A 503 -2.16 15.05 5.81
CA PRO A 503 -2.76 13.76 5.50
C PRO A 503 -4.13 13.55 6.18
N ILE A 504 -4.32 14.07 7.41
CA ILE A 504 -5.63 14.02 8.08
C ILE A 504 -6.65 14.85 7.31
N GLY A 505 -6.29 16.06 6.87
CA GLY A 505 -7.13 16.91 6.03
C GLY A 505 -7.54 16.22 4.72
N VAL A 506 -6.61 15.49 4.08
CA VAL A 506 -6.89 14.72 2.86
C VAL A 506 -7.89 13.58 3.13
N VAL A 507 -7.81 12.90 4.28
CA VAL A 507 -8.81 11.87 4.67
C VAL A 507 -10.18 12.50 4.94
N VAL A 508 -10.23 13.69 5.54
CA VAL A 508 -11.50 14.44 5.73
C VAL A 508 -12.11 14.81 4.36
N VAL A 509 -11.30 15.25 3.39
CA VAL A 509 -11.75 15.49 2.02
C VAL A 509 -12.28 14.21 1.37
N ALA A 510 -11.62 13.06 1.60
CA ALA A 510 -12.11 11.76 1.15
C ALA A 510 -13.50 11.44 1.75
N ALA A 511 -13.70 11.68 3.06
CA ALA A 511 -14.97 11.48 3.73
C ALA A 511 -16.07 12.40 3.15
N ALA A 512 -15.75 13.68 2.96
CA ALA A 512 -16.67 14.64 2.33
C ALA A 512 -17.03 14.25 0.89
N SER A 513 -16.08 13.72 0.12
CA SER A 513 -16.33 13.25 -1.25
C SER A 513 -17.36 12.12 -1.32
N CYS A 514 -17.56 11.37 -0.24
CA CYS A 514 -18.57 10.31 -0.17
C CYS A 514 -20.00 10.82 -0.23
N PHE A 515 -20.27 12.12 0.03
CA PHE A 515 -21.58 12.71 -0.22
C PHE A 515 -22.00 12.61 -1.70
N ALA A 516 -21.01 12.62 -2.60
CA ALA A 516 -21.24 12.49 -4.04
C ALA A 516 -21.68 11.09 -4.48
N LEU A 517 -21.60 10.06 -3.62
CA LEU A 517 -22.04 8.71 -3.94
C LEU A 517 -23.55 8.61 -4.09
N LYS A 518 -23.97 7.87 -5.10
CA LYS A 518 -25.36 7.45 -5.24
C LYS A 518 -25.58 6.20 -4.40
N GLN A 519 -26.57 6.26 -3.51
CA GLN A 519 -26.98 5.08 -2.75
C GLN A 519 -27.67 4.09 -3.70
N ALA A 520 -27.15 2.88 -3.79
CA ALA A 520 -27.81 1.83 -4.55
C ALA A 520 -29.11 1.44 -3.81
N ARG A 521 -30.26 1.91 -4.29
CA ARG A 521 -31.57 1.40 -3.84
C ARG A 521 -31.69 -0.05 -4.30
N ARG A 522 -32.00 -0.98 -3.38
CA ARG A 522 -32.49 -2.31 -3.75
C ARG A 522 -33.71 -2.11 -4.66
N ARG A 523 -33.66 -2.63 -5.89
CA ARG A 523 -34.86 -2.77 -6.68
C ARG A 523 -35.69 -3.87 -6.02
N PRO A 524 -37.01 -3.67 -5.80
CA PRO A 524 -37.89 -4.71 -5.25
C PRO A 524 -37.97 -5.99 -6.10
N THR A 525 -37.57 -5.91 -7.37
CA THR A 525 -37.56 -7.01 -8.35
C THR A 525 -36.46 -8.06 -8.08
N ASP A 526 -35.48 -7.78 -7.23
CA ASP A 526 -34.41 -8.76 -6.94
C ASP A 526 -34.81 -9.81 -5.88
N LEU A 527 -36.03 -9.69 -5.34
CA LEU A 527 -36.60 -10.68 -4.39
C LEU A 527 -37.48 -11.75 -5.06
N ALA A 528 -37.76 -11.61 -6.34
CA ALA A 528 -38.55 -12.57 -7.12
C ALA A 528 -37.71 -13.08 -8.31
N ALA A 529 -36.68 -13.86 -8.05
CA ALA A 529 -36.21 -14.78 -9.06
C ALA A 529 -37.27 -15.88 -9.21
N PRO A 530 -37.88 -16.08 -10.40
CA PRO A 530 -38.78 -17.20 -10.60
C PRO A 530 -38.00 -18.50 -10.32
N PRO A 531 -38.65 -19.51 -9.72
CA PRO A 531 -38.00 -20.78 -9.50
C PRO A 531 -37.53 -21.30 -10.86
N VAL A 532 -36.28 -21.72 -10.92
CA VAL A 532 -35.72 -22.43 -12.08
C VAL A 532 -36.67 -23.59 -12.38
N PRO A 533 -37.27 -23.66 -13.60
CA PRO A 533 -38.13 -24.78 -13.91
C PRO A 533 -37.33 -26.06 -13.74
N ALA A 534 -37.82 -26.97 -12.94
CA ALA A 534 -37.29 -28.32 -12.85
C ALA A 534 -37.23 -28.89 -14.27
N GLN A 535 -36.05 -29.32 -14.69
CA GLN A 535 -35.91 -30.09 -15.92
C GLN A 535 -36.73 -31.39 -15.69
N THR A 536 -37.95 -31.39 -16.18
CA THR A 536 -38.75 -32.62 -16.31
C THR A 536 -38.04 -33.50 -17.33
N GLY A 537 -37.51 -34.61 -16.85
CA GLY A 537 -36.92 -35.62 -17.70
C GLY A 537 -37.90 -36.02 -18.81
N SER A 538 -37.48 -35.86 -20.04
CA SER A 538 -38.16 -36.46 -21.19
C SER A 538 -37.84 -37.93 -21.27
N GLU A 539 -38.62 -38.74 -20.57
CA GLU A 539 -38.90 -40.10 -21.01
C GLU A 539 -40.03 -40.04 -22.05
N GLY A 540 -39.76 -40.52 -23.22
CA GLY A 540 -40.73 -40.54 -24.29
C GLY A 540 -40.10 -40.99 -25.62
N GLN A 541 -39.53 -42.19 -25.64
CA GLN A 541 -39.30 -42.92 -26.88
C GLN A 541 -40.64 -43.35 -27.47
N THR A 542 -41.01 -42.83 -28.65
CA THR A 542 -42.00 -43.45 -29.51
C THR A 542 -41.29 -44.08 -30.71
N PRO A 543 -41.63 -45.32 -31.07
CA PRO A 543 -41.00 -46.03 -32.21
C PRO A 543 -41.56 -45.55 -33.53
N VAL A 544 -40.69 -45.34 -34.52
CA VAL A 544 -41.06 -45.10 -35.91
C VAL A 544 -41.43 -46.40 -36.57
N PRO A 545 -42.59 -46.55 -37.23
CA PRO A 545 -42.85 -47.70 -38.08
C PRO A 545 -42.21 -47.45 -39.47
N GLY A 546 -41.60 -48.48 -39.98
CA GLY A 546 -40.92 -48.50 -41.28
C GLY A 546 -41.86 -48.38 -42.46
N ARG A 547 -41.34 -47.75 -43.49
CA ARG A 547 -41.31 -48.21 -44.89
C ARG A 547 -40.20 -47.49 -45.61
#